data_2cfddc0cac9ddeb7773e8b1a64380bdd
#
_entry.id   2cfddc0cac9ddeb7773e8b1a64380bdd
#
_cell.length_a   1.000
_cell.length_b   1.000
_cell.length_c   1.000
_cell.angle_alpha   90.00
_cell.angle_beta   90.00
_cell.angle_gamma   90.00
#
_symmetry.space_group_name_H-M   'P 1'
#
loop_
_entity.id
_entity.type
_entity.pdbx_description
1 polymer ?
#
loop_
_entity_poly.entity_id
_entity_poly.type
_entity_poly.pdbx_seq_one_letter_code
_entity_poly.pdbx_strand_id
1 'polypeptide(L)'
;VNFWGTVYCTKYALPYLQASHGSLVGISSVAGLHGLPGRTGYSASKYAMTGFLETVRIENLKKGLHVMVACPGFTASNVRFSALTADGSSQGETPRDEAKMMTPEQVARIVIRGIEKRKRLCLMEAEGRATHFIKKFAPGFLDRMFYMVMAREPDSPLK
;
A
#
# COMPACT_ATOMS: atom_id res chain seq x y z
N VAL A 1 -1.07 -10.21 9.64
CA VAL A 1 0.34 -9.76 9.63
C VAL A 1 0.46 -8.28 9.30
N ASN A 2 -0.15 -7.77 8.20
CA ASN A 2 0.05 -6.38 7.72
C ASN A 2 -0.15 -5.29 8.79
N PHE A 3 -1.31 -5.28 9.47
CA PHE A 3 -1.63 -4.25 10.46
C PHE A 3 -0.85 -4.48 11.77
N TRP A 4 -1.03 -5.62 12.42
CA TRP A 4 -0.40 -5.89 13.72
C TRP A 4 1.13 -5.92 13.64
N GLY A 5 1.72 -6.40 12.53
CA GLY A 5 3.16 -6.29 12.30
C GLY A 5 3.63 -4.84 12.33
N THR A 6 2.90 -3.93 11.64
CA THR A 6 3.20 -2.50 11.67
C THR A 6 3.08 -1.92 13.07
N VAL A 7 2.02 -2.26 13.82
CA VAL A 7 1.82 -1.79 15.20
C VAL A 7 2.97 -2.23 16.11
N TYR A 8 3.32 -3.52 16.08
CA TYR A 8 4.39 -4.04 16.95
C TYR A 8 5.76 -3.48 16.58
N CYS A 9 6.12 -3.45 15.30
CA CYS A 9 7.37 -2.83 14.87
C CYS A 9 7.44 -1.36 15.29
N THR A 10 6.35 -0.61 15.11
CA THR A 10 6.30 0.79 15.53
C THR A 10 6.47 0.92 17.04
N LYS A 11 5.73 0.14 17.83
CA LYS A 11 5.80 0.18 19.29
C LYS A 11 7.23 0.07 19.82
N TYR A 12 7.97 -0.88 19.31
CA TYR A 12 9.34 -1.13 19.81
C TYR A 12 10.37 -0.21 19.17
N ALA A 13 10.20 0.24 17.94
CA ALA A 13 11.14 1.13 17.27
C ALA A 13 10.94 2.61 17.63
N LEU A 14 9.73 3.01 18.06
CA LEU A 14 9.35 4.41 18.23
C LEU A 14 10.29 5.22 19.14
N PRO A 15 10.72 4.75 20.34
CA PRO A 15 11.62 5.52 21.18
C PRO A 15 12.97 5.83 20.49
N TYR A 16 13.52 4.87 19.77
CA TYR A 16 14.79 5.02 19.05
C TYR A 16 14.67 5.94 17.84
N LEU A 17 13.56 5.84 17.13
CA LEU A 17 13.26 6.70 15.97
C LEU A 17 13.02 8.15 16.41
N GLN A 18 12.41 8.38 17.57
CA GLN A 18 12.25 9.71 18.14
C GLN A 18 13.61 10.30 18.55
N ALA A 19 14.45 9.53 19.25
CA ALA A 19 15.76 9.97 19.70
C ALA A 19 16.70 10.35 18.53
N SER A 20 16.60 9.63 17.40
CA SER A 20 17.42 9.87 16.21
C SER A 20 16.81 10.82 15.17
N HIS A 21 15.62 11.38 15.44
CA HIS A 21 14.80 12.09 14.43
C HIS A 21 14.63 11.30 13.14
N GLY A 22 14.49 9.99 13.28
CA GLY A 22 14.49 9.00 12.22
C GLY A 22 13.23 9.00 11.36
N SER A 23 13.10 7.96 10.55
CA SER A 23 11.96 7.76 9.63
C SER A 23 11.28 6.44 9.86
N LEU A 24 9.97 6.48 10.08
CA LEU A 24 9.08 5.32 10.08
C LEU A 24 8.37 5.26 8.73
N VAL A 25 8.57 4.18 8.00
CA VAL A 25 7.93 4.00 6.69
C VAL A 25 7.06 2.75 6.69
N GLY A 26 5.77 2.92 6.44
CA GLY A 26 4.87 1.80 6.22
C GLY A 26 4.64 1.55 4.73
N ILE A 27 4.96 0.33 4.30
CA ILE A 27 4.68 -0.10 2.92
C ILE A 27 3.23 -0.55 2.84
N SER A 28 2.36 0.39 2.48
CA SER A 28 0.94 0.16 2.25
C SER A 28 0.70 -0.32 0.79
N SER A 29 -0.32 0.18 0.16
CA SER A 29 -0.71 -0.11 -1.23
C SER A 29 -1.71 0.95 -1.68
N VAL A 30 -1.99 1.04 -2.97
CA VAL A 30 -3.18 1.72 -3.48
C VAL A 30 -4.45 1.17 -2.83
N ALA A 31 -4.48 -0.14 -2.50
CA ALA A 31 -5.55 -0.77 -1.72
C ALA A 31 -5.75 -0.24 -0.29
N GLY A 32 -4.77 0.48 0.25
CA GLY A 32 -4.88 1.21 1.52
C GLY A 32 -5.44 2.63 1.36
N LEU A 33 -5.78 3.03 0.15
CA LEU A 33 -6.37 4.33 -0.21
C LEU A 33 -7.72 4.17 -0.90
N HIS A 34 -7.93 3.06 -1.60
CA HIS A 34 -9.16 2.71 -2.30
C HIS A 34 -9.41 1.20 -2.18
N GLY A 35 -10.67 0.81 -1.91
CA GLY A 35 -11.05 -0.60 -1.80
C GLY A 35 -10.93 -1.31 -3.16
N LEU A 36 -10.41 -2.54 -3.14
CA LEU A 36 -10.31 -3.37 -4.33
C LEU A 36 -11.29 -4.55 -4.22
N PRO A 37 -12.19 -4.72 -5.20
CA PRO A 37 -13.07 -5.88 -5.25
C PRO A 37 -12.29 -7.20 -5.17
N GLY A 38 -12.84 -8.21 -4.50
CA GLY A 38 -12.20 -9.50 -4.28
C GLY A 38 -11.03 -9.50 -3.27
N ARG A 39 -10.69 -8.32 -2.70
CA ARG A 39 -9.54 -8.17 -1.79
C ARG A 39 -9.90 -7.44 -0.50
N THR A 40 -11.08 -7.72 0.04
CA THR A 40 -11.66 -7.01 1.20
C THR A 40 -10.72 -7.03 2.42
N GLY A 41 -10.26 -8.20 2.84
CA GLY A 41 -9.36 -8.34 3.99
C GLY A 41 -8.00 -7.65 3.78
N TYR A 42 -7.46 -7.74 2.56
CA TYR A 42 -6.23 -7.04 2.20
C TYR A 42 -6.42 -5.52 2.26
N SER A 43 -7.45 -4.99 1.61
CA SER A 43 -7.76 -3.56 1.63
C SER A 43 -7.99 -3.08 3.06
N ALA A 44 -8.79 -3.78 3.86
CA ALA A 44 -9.03 -3.44 5.26
C ALA A 44 -7.72 -3.36 6.06
N SER A 45 -6.81 -4.33 5.90
CA SER A 45 -5.52 -4.34 6.59
C SER A 45 -4.61 -3.17 6.18
N LYS A 46 -4.63 -2.78 4.90
CA LYS A 46 -3.83 -1.66 4.38
C LYS A 46 -4.41 -0.29 4.76
N TYR A 47 -5.74 -0.16 4.84
CA TYR A 47 -6.39 1.03 5.39
C TYR A 47 -6.08 1.20 6.88
N ALA A 48 -6.19 0.13 7.65
CA ALA A 48 -5.84 0.15 9.08
C ALA A 48 -4.39 0.60 9.30
N MET A 49 -3.44 0.09 8.50
CA MET A 49 -2.04 0.53 8.53
C MET A 49 -1.92 2.02 8.19
N THR A 50 -2.60 2.50 7.15
CA THR A 50 -2.54 3.91 6.73
C THR A 50 -3.04 4.82 7.84
N GLY A 51 -4.23 4.55 8.40
CA GLY A 51 -4.80 5.35 9.48
C GLY A 51 -3.93 5.34 10.76
N PHE A 52 -3.38 4.18 11.12
CA PHE A 52 -2.44 4.07 12.25
C PHE A 52 -1.20 4.95 12.07
N LEU A 53 -0.55 4.87 10.91
CA LEU A 53 0.66 5.65 10.61
C LEU A 53 0.36 7.16 10.52
N GLU A 54 -0.80 7.55 10.02
CA GLU A 54 -1.23 8.95 10.03
C GLU A 54 -1.37 9.48 11.45
N THR A 55 -1.96 8.71 12.35
CA THR A 55 -2.10 9.06 13.76
C THR A 55 -0.73 9.17 14.43
N VAL A 56 0.14 8.17 14.27
CA VAL A 56 1.51 8.20 14.80
C VAL A 56 2.27 9.45 14.30
N ARG A 57 2.09 9.85 13.04
CA ARG A 57 2.69 11.07 12.50
C ARG A 57 2.22 12.32 13.24
N ILE A 58 0.91 12.45 13.45
CA ILE A 58 0.31 13.62 14.10
C ILE A 58 0.78 13.71 15.56
N GLU A 59 0.77 12.60 16.29
CA GLU A 59 1.21 12.53 17.69
C GLU A 59 2.69 12.87 17.89
N ASN A 60 3.49 12.74 16.83
CA ASN A 60 4.93 12.96 16.88
C ASN A 60 5.42 14.19 16.08
N LEU A 61 4.51 15.08 15.68
CA LEU A 61 4.85 16.28 14.88
C LEU A 61 5.95 17.14 15.54
N LYS A 62 5.91 17.30 16.86
CA LYS A 62 6.88 18.11 17.60
C LYS A 62 8.15 17.37 18.01
N LYS A 63 8.21 16.05 17.76
CA LYS A 63 9.35 15.20 18.15
C LYS A 63 10.33 14.94 17.00
N GLY A 64 10.14 15.57 15.85
CA GLY A 64 11.04 15.44 14.71
C GLY A 64 10.97 14.10 13.98
N LEU A 65 10.10 13.19 14.40
CA LEU A 65 9.88 11.90 13.74
C LEU A 65 9.29 12.11 12.33
N HIS A 66 9.89 11.49 11.33
CA HIS A 66 9.30 11.41 10.00
C HIS A 66 8.48 10.13 9.86
N VAL A 67 7.23 10.25 9.44
CA VAL A 67 6.36 9.09 9.17
C VAL A 67 5.82 9.19 7.75
N MET A 68 6.11 8.16 6.95
CA MET A 68 5.69 8.07 5.55
C MET A 68 4.86 6.82 5.29
N VAL A 69 3.76 7.00 4.55
CA VAL A 69 3.01 5.89 3.94
C VAL A 69 3.44 5.76 2.50
N ALA A 70 4.04 4.64 2.13
CA ALA A 70 4.44 4.32 0.77
C ALA A 70 3.41 3.38 0.14
N CYS A 71 2.89 3.76 -1.01
CA CYS A 71 1.85 3.02 -1.74
C CYS A 71 2.38 2.60 -3.11
N PRO A 72 3.11 1.47 -3.19
CA PRO A 72 3.45 0.89 -4.47
C PRO A 72 2.20 0.38 -5.18
N GLY A 73 2.24 0.38 -6.48
CA GLY A 73 1.31 -0.36 -7.32
C GLY A 73 1.74 -1.81 -7.48
N PHE A 74 1.49 -2.37 -8.66
CA PHE A 74 1.91 -3.74 -8.94
C PHE A 74 3.43 -3.82 -9.08
N THR A 75 4.03 -4.66 -8.24
CA THR A 75 5.48 -4.84 -8.18
C THR A 75 5.80 -6.29 -8.45
N ALA A 76 6.73 -6.55 -9.36
CA ALA A 76 7.23 -7.88 -9.64
C ALA A 76 7.87 -8.46 -8.37
N SER A 77 7.38 -9.60 -7.92
CA SER A 77 7.88 -10.26 -6.71
C SER A 77 7.49 -11.73 -6.67
N ASN A 78 8.08 -12.47 -5.76
CA ASN A 78 7.78 -13.89 -5.57
C ASN A 78 6.48 -14.14 -4.77
N VAL A 79 5.68 -13.11 -4.49
CA VAL A 79 4.46 -13.23 -3.67
C VAL A 79 3.46 -14.24 -4.25
N ARG A 80 3.39 -14.37 -5.58
CA ARG A 80 2.51 -15.34 -6.26
C ARG A 80 2.81 -16.80 -5.92
N PHE A 81 4.08 -17.12 -5.62
CA PHE A 81 4.47 -18.47 -5.23
C PHE A 81 4.05 -18.79 -3.78
N SER A 82 3.80 -17.77 -2.97
CA SER A 82 3.35 -17.89 -1.58
C SER A 82 1.87 -17.54 -1.41
N ALA A 83 1.23 -16.96 -2.42
CA ALA A 83 -0.19 -16.63 -2.39
C ALA A 83 -1.01 -17.91 -2.53
N LEU A 84 -2.11 -17.96 -1.78
CA LEU A 84 -3.05 -19.06 -1.81
C LEU A 84 -4.30 -18.67 -2.59
N THR A 85 -4.83 -19.61 -3.33
CA THR A 85 -6.15 -19.55 -3.96
C THR A 85 -7.27 -19.79 -2.91
N ALA A 86 -8.51 -19.69 -3.32
CA ALA A 86 -9.65 -19.87 -2.40
C ALA A 86 -9.73 -21.27 -1.78
N ASP A 87 -9.19 -22.28 -2.45
CA ASP A 87 -9.11 -23.66 -1.98
C ASP A 87 -7.86 -23.98 -1.15
N GLY A 88 -6.98 -22.96 -0.95
CA GLY A 88 -5.75 -23.10 -0.18
C GLY A 88 -4.56 -23.65 -0.97
N SER A 89 -4.68 -23.90 -2.26
CA SER A 89 -3.56 -24.27 -3.12
C SER A 89 -2.68 -23.05 -3.44
N SER A 90 -1.44 -23.26 -3.89
CA SER A 90 -0.56 -22.19 -4.33
C SER A 90 -1.07 -21.57 -5.63
N GLN A 91 -1.13 -20.25 -5.72
CA GLN A 91 -1.56 -19.54 -6.92
C GLN A 91 -0.61 -19.77 -8.11
N GLY A 92 0.70 -19.89 -7.85
CA GLY A 92 1.71 -20.21 -8.86
C GLY A 92 1.94 -19.20 -9.96
N GLU A 93 0.87 -18.65 -10.53
CA GLU A 93 0.91 -17.71 -11.66
C GLU A 93 0.28 -16.36 -11.33
N THR A 94 0.62 -15.35 -12.10
CA THR A 94 -0.05 -14.04 -12.05
C THR A 94 -0.78 -13.79 -13.37
N PRO A 95 -2.04 -13.34 -13.33
CA PRO A 95 -2.77 -12.96 -14.54
C PRO A 95 -2.26 -11.67 -15.19
N ARG A 96 -1.21 -11.06 -14.61
CA ARG A 96 -0.68 -9.77 -15.03
C ARG A 96 0.66 -9.92 -15.73
N ASP A 97 0.88 -9.06 -16.74
CA ASP A 97 2.16 -8.95 -17.44
C ASP A 97 3.24 -8.35 -16.51
N GLU A 98 4.16 -9.19 -16.06
CA GLU A 98 5.24 -8.77 -15.14
C GLU A 98 6.20 -7.75 -15.74
N ALA A 99 6.36 -7.74 -17.07
CA ALA A 99 7.21 -6.76 -17.74
C ALA A 99 6.71 -5.32 -17.58
N LYS A 100 5.42 -5.15 -17.26
CA LYS A 100 4.79 -3.85 -17.00
C LYS A 100 4.74 -3.46 -15.53
N MET A 101 5.20 -4.34 -14.64
CA MET A 101 5.25 -4.05 -13.21
C MET A 101 6.53 -3.30 -12.83
N MET A 102 6.48 -2.56 -11.73
CA MET A 102 7.69 -1.99 -11.13
C MET A 102 8.60 -3.10 -10.60
N THR A 103 9.92 -2.90 -10.70
CA THR A 103 10.85 -3.79 -10.01
C THR A 103 11.00 -3.43 -8.53
N PRO A 104 11.39 -4.36 -7.65
CA PRO A 104 11.66 -4.08 -6.25
C PRO A 104 12.68 -2.94 -6.05
N GLU A 105 13.71 -2.87 -6.92
CA GLU A 105 14.75 -1.84 -6.88
C GLU A 105 14.19 -0.46 -7.23
N GLN A 106 13.27 -0.38 -8.18
CA GLN A 106 12.58 0.87 -8.52
C GLN A 106 11.75 1.36 -7.33
N VAL A 107 10.99 0.47 -6.70
CA VAL A 107 10.21 0.77 -5.49
C VAL A 107 11.14 1.27 -4.38
N ALA A 108 12.23 0.56 -4.10
CA ALA A 108 13.20 0.93 -3.07
C ALA A 108 13.80 2.32 -3.30
N ARG A 109 14.22 2.62 -4.53
CA ARG A 109 14.76 3.96 -4.89
C ARG A 109 13.75 5.07 -4.66
N ILE A 110 12.46 4.83 -4.96
CA ILE A 110 11.41 5.83 -4.75
C ILE A 110 11.14 6.02 -3.26
N VAL A 111 11.16 4.93 -2.48
CA VAL A 111 11.03 4.99 -1.01
C VAL A 111 12.16 5.82 -0.40
N ILE A 112 13.42 5.53 -0.76
CA ILE A 112 14.59 6.26 -0.27
C ILE A 112 14.46 7.76 -0.58
N ARG A 113 14.16 8.12 -1.82
CA ARG A 113 13.92 9.52 -2.20
C ARG A 113 12.75 10.17 -1.44
N GLY A 114 11.74 9.37 -1.09
CA GLY A 114 10.62 9.81 -0.26
C GLY A 114 11.05 10.12 1.17
N ILE A 115 11.94 9.30 1.74
CA ILE A 115 12.54 9.49 3.07
C ILE A 115 13.40 10.76 3.07
N GLU A 116 14.33 10.88 2.13
CA GLU A 116 15.22 12.06 1.99
C GLU A 116 14.43 13.38 1.91
N LYS A 117 13.31 13.36 1.18
CA LYS A 117 12.41 14.52 1.03
C LYS A 117 11.35 14.63 2.14
N ARG A 118 11.40 13.78 3.15
CA ARG A 118 10.44 13.70 4.27
C ARG A 118 8.98 13.75 3.81
N LYS A 119 8.64 13.00 2.75
CA LYS A 119 7.27 12.92 2.22
C LYS A 119 6.34 12.21 3.21
N ARG A 120 5.11 12.69 3.34
CA ARG A 120 4.08 12.04 4.16
C ARG A 120 3.44 10.85 3.47
N LEU A 121 3.23 10.99 2.16
CA LEU A 121 2.61 10.00 1.29
C LEU A 121 3.45 9.85 0.03
N CYS A 122 3.76 8.62 -0.34
CA CYS A 122 4.53 8.29 -1.54
C CYS A 122 3.69 7.39 -2.45
N LEU A 123 3.09 7.99 -3.49
CA LEU A 123 2.36 7.29 -4.54
C LEU A 123 3.29 7.09 -5.72
N MET A 124 3.57 5.84 -6.07
CA MET A 124 4.67 5.50 -6.98
C MET A 124 4.26 5.56 -8.45
N GLU A 125 3.05 5.15 -8.77
CA GLU A 125 2.52 5.09 -10.13
C GLU A 125 1.56 6.24 -10.43
N ALA A 126 1.43 6.60 -11.71
CA ALA A 126 0.49 7.61 -12.17
C ALA A 126 -0.96 7.22 -11.84
N GLU A 127 -1.29 5.94 -12.00
CA GLU A 127 -2.60 5.39 -11.68
C GLU A 127 -2.95 5.54 -10.19
N GLY A 128 -2.01 5.25 -9.30
CA GLY A 128 -2.19 5.44 -7.85
C GLY A 128 -2.40 6.92 -7.48
N ARG A 129 -1.69 7.85 -8.16
CA ARG A 129 -1.89 9.29 -7.98
C ARG A 129 -3.25 9.74 -8.48
N ALA A 130 -3.67 9.28 -9.67
CA ALA A 130 -4.97 9.58 -10.23
C ALA A 130 -6.10 9.03 -9.35
N THR A 131 -6.00 7.77 -8.90
CA THR A 131 -6.94 7.15 -7.97
C THR A 131 -7.10 7.98 -6.69
N HIS A 132 -5.97 8.37 -6.07
CA HIS A 132 -5.99 9.17 -4.85
C HIS A 132 -6.65 10.54 -5.06
N PHE A 133 -6.39 11.18 -6.20
CA PHE A 133 -6.98 12.48 -6.55
C PHE A 133 -8.47 12.36 -6.84
N ILE A 134 -8.86 11.45 -7.74
CA ILE A 134 -10.26 11.26 -8.17
C ILE A 134 -11.15 10.89 -6.97
N LYS A 135 -10.64 10.05 -6.06
CA LYS A 135 -11.39 9.66 -4.86
C LYS A 135 -11.88 10.84 -4.03
N LYS A 136 -11.14 11.95 -4.01
CA LYS A 136 -11.51 13.15 -3.23
C LYS A 136 -12.69 13.91 -3.82
N PHE A 137 -12.87 13.85 -5.14
CA PHE A 137 -13.84 14.67 -5.86
C PHE A 137 -14.95 13.87 -6.52
N ALA A 138 -14.67 12.65 -6.94
CA ALA A 138 -15.60 11.79 -7.68
C ALA A 138 -15.50 10.31 -7.24
N PRO A 139 -15.76 9.98 -5.96
CA PRO A 139 -15.61 8.62 -5.47
C PRO A 139 -16.50 7.62 -6.21
N GLY A 140 -17.76 7.96 -6.48
CA GLY A 140 -18.68 7.07 -7.19
C GLY A 140 -18.27 6.78 -8.65
N PHE A 141 -17.60 7.71 -9.32
CA PHE A 141 -17.01 7.45 -10.64
C PHE A 141 -15.86 6.43 -10.51
N LEU A 142 -15.02 6.60 -9.50
CA LEU A 142 -13.91 5.72 -9.24
C LEU A 142 -14.39 4.29 -8.92
N ASP A 143 -15.43 4.14 -8.11
CA ASP A 143 -16.03 2.85 -7.78
C ASP A 143 -16.51 2.11 -9.04
N ARG A 144 -17.21 2.81 -9.95
CA ARG A 144 -17.66 2.25 -11.23
C ARG A 144 -16.49 1.84 -12.12
N MET A 145 -15.44 2.65 -12.17
CA MET A 145 -14.24 2.34 -12.94
C MET A 145 -13.55 1.08 -12.40
N PHE A 146 -13.35 0.96 -11.10
CA PHE A 146 -12.76 -0.23 -10.49
C PHE A 146 -13.65 -1.47 -10.68
N TYR A 147 -14.97 -1.32 -10.55
CA TYR A 147 -15.89 -2.40 -10.85
C TYR A 147 -15.72 -2.92 -12.28
N MET A 148 -15.72 -2.01 -13.27
CA MET A 148 -15.58 -2.40 -14.69
C MET A 148 -14.22 -3.06 -15.00
N VAL A 149 -13.14 -2.57 -14.40
CA VAL A 149 -11.79 -3.13 -14.60
C VAL A 149 -11.70 -4.51 -13.96
N MET A 150 -12.12 -4.63 -12.71
CA MET A 150 -12.03 -5.89 -11.95
C MET A 150 -12.99 -6.96 -12.47
N ALA A 151 -14.17 -6.59 -13.00
CA ALA A 151 -15.11 -7.54 -13.61
C ALA A 151 -14.54 -8.22 -14.86
N ARG A 152 -13.54 -7.64 -15.50
CA ARG A 152 -12.86 -8.21 -16.68
C ARG A 152 -11.78 -9.23 -16.33
N GLU A 153 -11.35 -9.29 -15.07
CA GLU A 153 -10.34 -10.29 -14.65
C GLU A 153 -10.93 -11.70 -14.77
N PRO A 154 -10.14 -12.71 -15.21
CA PRO A 154 -10.63 -14.08 -15.41
C PRO A 154 -11.33 -14.65 -14.17
N ASP A 155 -10.73 -14.47 -12.99
CA ASP A 155 -11.19 -14.99 -11.70
C ASP A 155 -11.94 -13.93 -10.87
N SER A 156 -12.66 -13.04 -11.53
CA SER A 156 -13.35 -11.94 -10.86
C SER A 156 -14.51 -12.45 -9.99
N PRO A 157 -14.61 -12.03 -8.71
CA PRO A 157 -15.76 -12.32 -7.86
C PRO A 157 -17.01 -11.50 -8.25
N LEU A 158 -16.91 -10.68 -9.30
CA LEU A 158 -17.99 -9.80 -9.78
C LEU A 158 -18.73 -10.38 -11.01
N LYS A 159 -18.43 -11.63 -11.38
CA LYS A 159 -19.13 -12.37 -12.44
C LYS A 159 -20.28 -13.15 -11.87
#